data_2a66ff4773efb63877e5b0fb27149a50
#
_entry.id   2a66ff4773efb63877e5b0fb27149a50
#
_cell.length_a   1.000
_cell.length_b   1.000
_cell.length_c   1.000
_cell.angle_alpha   90.00
_cell.angle_beta   90.00
_cell.angle_gamma   90.00
#
_symmetry.space_group_name_H-M   'P 1'
#
loop_
_entity.id
_entity.type
_entity.pdbx_description
1 polymer ?
#
loop_
_entity_poly.entity_id
_entity_poly.type
_entity_poly.pdbx_seq_one_letter_code
_entity_poly.pdbx_strand_id
1 'polypeptide(L)'
;MIKKIFSIIACVALILPIAGCKKDKNAPENQTIKYNLETEPRTLDPQICTDAASNIVVMNIFEGLVRLGTSGEITPGVARSWEISDDGLTYTFHLREDACWSDKEKTPVTAHDFVFGLQRALNSYTNSPKAYTLYCIKNARKVHLNEIPASSLGVTALDAHTLAIELEYPVENFLALLATPPTMPCNQAFFEQTNGQYGLESSTIIGNGAFRAKARYGWDHYNTLNLARNENYRGESVPVPAGIAFTIGKDTSDAVSLIKNSTLDAALLPEAQIELAKKENLPLTSFNDTLWGLSFNTTDALFSNLNVRKGLVAALDREHMLSTLPENCEVANDIVLDGLTANGQNFRDVAGNNLYFKQDPHAKKYFEDGLAQLKLKGLPNVTILCLDSPTVKAIVSNMLENLNGTLGYYFNMEPVSEKALKSRIAATSYQVAFLPLSVDSPFALDFLNAFKSGNNKNVANLSSPEYDKLLNTALSSNPKDSIKHLVNAEKYLNDNVIFYPMYTQSRFFAHSKKLSNLIFHNYNQGIDFFFATKRK
;
A
#
# COMPACT_ATOMS: atom_id res chain seq x y z
N MET A 1 35.16 -27.00 -91.05
CA MET A 1 33.95 -26.18 -91.03
C MET A 1 33.38 -26.12 -89.65
N ILE A 2 33.63 -25.06 -88.97
CA ILE A 2 33.36 -24.87 -87.53
C ILE A 2 32.13 -23.99 -87.38
N LYS A 3 31.05 -24.50 -86.83
CA LYS A 3 29.88 -23.73 -86.48
C LYS A 3 30.02 -23.23 -85.05
N LYS A 4 30.08 -21.92 -84.84
CA LYS A 4 30.00 -21.24 -83.54
C LYS A 4 28.57 -21.27 -83.07
N ILE A 5 28.35 -21.76 -81.87
CA ILE A 5 27.08 -21.62 -81.13
C ILE A 5 27.25 -20.49 -80.08
N PHE A 6 26.44 -19.43 -80.24
CA PHE A 6 26.32 -18.37 -79.23
C PHE A 6 25.31 -18.79 -78.14
N SER A 7 25.77 -18.86 -76.92
CA SER A 7 24.88 -19.00 -75.74
C SER A 7 24.47 -17.62 -75.23
N ILE A 8 23.19 -17.35 -75.26
CA ILE A 8 22.57 -16.16 -74.64
C ILE A 8 22.24 -16.56 -73.19
N ILE A 9 22.91 -15.94 -72.24
CA ILE A 9 22.57 -15.99 -70.80
C ILE A 9 21.54 -14.92 -70.53
N ALA A 10 20.28 -15.30 -70.27
CA ALA A 10 19.22 -14.41 -69.82
C ALA A 10 19.35 -14.23 -68.29
N CYS A 11 19.78 -13.04 -67.86
CA CYS A 11 19.68 -12.60 -66.48
C CYS A 11 18.21 -12.31 -66.12
N VAL A 12 17.56 -13.20 -65.41
CA VAL A 12 16.27 -12.90 -64.76
C VAL A 12 16.56 -12.18 -63.45
N ALA A 13 16.37 -10.86 -63.45
CA ALA A 13 16.38 -10.03 -62.26
C ALA A 13 15.12 -10.34 -61.43
N LEU A 14 15.25 -11.06 -60.34
CA LEU A 14 14.21 -11.22 -59.31
C LEU A 14 14.03 -9.87 -58.61
N ILE A 15 13.01 -9.11 -58.97
CA ILE A 15 12.53 -7.96 -58.22
C ILE A 15 11.73 -8.50 -57.04
N LEU A 16 12.38 -8.65 -55.86
CA LEU A 16 11.70 -8.84 -54.61
C LEU A 16 10.94 -7.55 -54.26
N PRO A 17 9.62 -7.59 -54.03
CA PRO A 17 8.94 -6.41 -53.53
C PRO A 17 9.45 -6.17 -52.07
N ILE A 18 10.16 -5.08 -51.87
CA ILE A 18 10.41 -4.56 -50.53
C ILE A 18 9.03 -4.15 -50.00
N ALA A 19 8.37 -5.06 -49.30
CA ALA A 19 7.22 -4.72 -48.49
C ALA A 19 7.72 -3.79 -47.38
N GLY A 20 7.67 -2.49 -47.69
CA GLY A 20 7.84 -1.46 -46.68
C GLY A 20 6.76 -1.69 -45.62
N CYS A 21 7.15 -2.22 -44.45
CA CYS A 21 6.30 -2.21 -43.30
C CYS A 21 5.83 -0.77 -43.07
N LYS A 22 4.60 -0.46 -43.48
CA LYS A 22 3.93 0.76 -43.03
C LYS A 22 3.85 0.62 -41.49
N LYS A 23 4.70 1.38 -40.80
CA LYS A 23 4.63 1.52 -39.36
C LYS A 23 3.21 1.95 -39.04
N ASP A 24 2.48 1.08 -38.35
CA ASP A 24 1.12 1.39 -37.91
C ASP A 24 1.20 2.65 -37.05
N LYS A 25 0.59 3.74 -37.46
CA LYS A 25 0.64 5.01 -36.74
C LYS A 25 -0.02 4.95 -35.37
N ASN A 26 -0.74 3.87 -35.10
CA ASN A 26 -1.42 3.59 -33.83
C ASN A 26 -0.71 2.50 -33.01
N ALA A 27 0.41 1.95 -33.47
CA ALA A 27 1.17 0.98 -32.66
C ALA A 27 1.68 1.66 -31.38
N PRO A 28 1.53 1.01 -30.20
CA PRO A 28 2.09 1.56 -28.96
C PRO A 28 3.59 1.78 -29.15
N GLU A 29 4.03 3.02 -28.90
CA GLU A 29 5.45 3.34 -29.03
C GLU A 29 6.20 2.96 -27.76
N ASN A 30 7.43 2.60 -27.94
CA ASN A 30 8.42 2.33 -26.90
C ASN A 30 8.81 3.66 -26.18
N GLN A 31 7.87 4.25 -25.43
CA GLN A 31 8.04 5.54 -24.77
C GLN A 31 8.31 5.34 -23.27
N THR A 32 9.02 6.30 -22.68
CA THR A 32 9.22 6.38 -21.23
C THR A 32 7.97 6.96 -20.57
N ILE A 33 7.50 6.33 -19.49
CA ILE A 33 6.41 6.85 -18.65
C ILE A 33 7.00 7.83 -17.65
N LYS A 34 6.33 8.95 -17.41
CA LYS A 34 6.73 9.98 -16.47
C LYS A 34 5.77 10.00 -15.28
N TYR A 35 6.30 9.80 -14.10
CA TYR A 35 5.52 9.76 -12.85
C TYR A 35 6.24 10.52 -11.73
N ASN A 36 5.50 11.11 -10.79
CA ASN A 36 6.09 11.73 -9.61
C ASN A 36 5.88 10.85 -8.37
N LEU A 37 6.97 10.44 -7.74
CA LEU A 37 6.95 9.87 -6.40
C LEU A 37 6.77 11.03 -5.41
N GLU A 38 5.78 10.95 -4.53
CA GLU A 38 5.48 12.04 -3.59
C GLU A 38 6.61 12.27 -2.58
N THR A 39 7.34 11.22 -2.27
CA THR A 39 8.47 11.25 -1.33
C THR A 39 9.64 10.46 -1.86
N GLU A 40 10.81 10.66 -1.27
CA GLU A 40 11.98 9.82 -1.50
C GLU A 40 11.70 8.37 -1.10
N PRO A 41 11.95 7.35 -1.96
CA PRO A 41 11.97 5.95 -1.56
C PRO A 41 12.99 5.72 -0.45
N ARG A 42 12.57 5.12 0.66
CA ARG A 42 13.49 4.85 1.78
C ARG A 42 14.45 3.72 1.48
N THR A 43 14.01 2.76 0.69
CA THR A 43 14.79 1.60 0.27
C THR A 43 14.11 0.91 -0.91
N LEU A 44 14.88 0.24 -1.74
CA LEU A 44 14.38 -0.65 -2.79
C LEU A 44 14.50 -2.13 -2.39
N ASP A 45 14.82 -2.42 -1.12
CA ASP A 45 14.81 -3.78 -0.58
C ASP A 45 13.35 -4.24 -0.34
N PRO A 46 12.86 -5.24 -1.08
CA PRO A 46 11.46 -5.66 -1.01
C PRO A 46 11.08 -6.25 0.36
N GLN A 47 12.03 -6.83 1.10
CA GLN A 47 11.74 -7.44 2.40
C GLN A 47 11.50 -6.41 3.53
N ILE A 48 11.93 -5.16 3.34
CA ILE A 48 11.81 -4.12 4.40
C ILE A 48 11.09 -2.85 3.95
N CYS A 49 10.77 -2.70 2.66
CA CYS A 49 10.07 -1.51 2.18
C CYS A 49 8.62 -1.45 2.70
N THR A 50 8.16 -0.24 3.06
CA THR A 50 6.80 -0.02 3.60
C THR A 50 6.14 1.26 3.09
N ASP A 51 6.92 2.20 2.55
CA ASP A 51 6.38 3.45 2.02
C ASP A 51 5.93 3.29 0.56
N ALA A 52 4.97 4.11 0.14
CA ALA A 52 4.39 4.04 -1.20
C ALA A 52 5.42 4.25 -2.31
N ALA A 53 6.36 5.17 -2.13
CA ALA A 53 7.39 5.45 -3.13
C ALA A 53 8.31 4.25 -3.35
N SER A 54 8.77 3.61 -2.26
CA SER A 54 9.54 2.36 -2.32
C SER A 54 8.76 1.25 -3.00
N ASN A 55 7.48 1.04 -2.59
CA ASN A 55 6.64 -0.01 -3.14
C ASN A 55 6.42 0.16 -4.66
N ILE A 56 6.14 1.38 -5.13
CA ILE A 56 5.97 1.66 -6.56
C ILE A 56 7.22 1.23 -7.35
N VAL A 57 8.40 1.57 -6.87
CA VAL A 57 9.65 1.21 -7.56
C VAL A 57 9.90 -0.29 -7.50
N VAL A 58 9.76 -0.90 -6.31
CA VAL A 58 9.96 -2.34 -6.08
C VAL A 58 9.05 -3.18 -6.97
N MET A 59 7.74 -2.86 -7.04
CA MET A 59 6.78 -3.59 -7.87
C MET A 59 7.10 -3.54 -9.38
N ASN A 60 7.87 -2.55 -9.82
CA ASN A 60 8.29 -2.43 -11.22
C ASN A 60 9.64 -3.08 -11.53
N ILE A 61 10.51 -3.28 -10.53
CA ILE A 61 11.83 -3.90 -10.73
C ILE A 61 11.89 -5.37 -10.30
N PHE A 62 10.93 -5.85 -9.51
CA PHE A 62 10.82 -7.25 -9.10
C PHE A 62 9.60 -7.93 -9.71
N GLU A 63 9.66 -9.24 -9.77
CA GLU A 63 8.54 -10.13 -10.11
C GLU A 63 8.46 -11.26 -9.09
N GLY A 64 7.27 -11.44 -8.50
CA GLY A 64 6.98 -12.52 -7.56
C GLY A 64 6.72 -13.85 -8.25
N LEU A 65 6.34 -14.88 -7.48
CA LEU A 65 5.85 -16.15 -8.03
C LEU A 65 4.66 -15.92 -8.96
N VAL A 66 3.77 -15.03 -8.55
CA VAL A 66 2.59 -14.62 -9.31
C VAL A 66 2.53 -13.10 -9.39
N ARG A 67 1.67 -12.57 -10.25
CA ARG A 67 1.39 -11.15 -10.44
C ARG A 67 -0.10 -10.87 -10.37
N LEU A 68 -0.47 -9.60 -10.14
CA LEU A 68 -1.81 -9.12 -10.40
C LEU A 68 -1.94 -8.71 -11.87
N GLY A 69 -3.03 -9.07 -12.52
CA GLY A 69 -3.42 -8.57 -13.82
C GLY A 69 -4.19 -7.25 -13.73
N THR A 70 -4.59 -6.72 -14.88
CA THR A 70 -5.23 -5.40 -14.99
C THR A 70 -6.63 -5.31 -14.36
N SER A 71 -7.27 -6.45 -14.12
CA SER A 71 -8.56 -6.57 -13.44
C SER A 71 -8.43 -7.10 -12.00
N GLY A 72 -7.19 -7.20 -11.48
CA GLY A 72 -6.91 -7.74 -10.15
C GLY A 72 -6.85 -9.27 -10.06
N GLU A 73 -6.97 -9.96 -11.19
CA GLU A 73 -6.82 -11.43 -11.28
C GLU A 73 -5.38 -11.86 -11.03
N ILE A 74 -5.20 -13.08 -10.50
CA ILE A 74 -3.87 -13.68 -10.33
C ILE A 74 -3.39 -14.24 -11.67
N THR A 75 -2.21 -13.81 -12.09
CA THR A 75 -1.55 -14.26 -13.32
C THR A 75 -0.18 -14.85 -13.03
N PRO A 76 0.37 -15.73 -13.92
CA PRO A 76 1.74 -16.19 -13.82
C PRO A 76 2.76 -15.04 -13.72
N GLY A 77 3.75 -15.24 -12.84
CA GLY A 77 4.93 -14.38 -12.71
C GLY A 77 6.18 -15.20 -13.03
N VAL A 78 7.09 -15.36 -12.05
CA VAL A 78 8.22 -16.28 -12.16
C VAL A 78 7.72 -17.73 -12.19
N ALA A 79 6.65 -18.06 -11.49
CA ALA A 79 5.99 -19.35 -11.63
C ALA A 79 5.11 -19.35 -12.90
N ARG A 80 5.35 -20.33 -13.80
CA ARG A 80 4.50 -20.56 -14.98
C ARG A 80 3.18 -21.26 -14.63
N SER A 81 3.18 -22.04 -13.53
CA SER A 81 2.01 -22.76 -13.02
C SER A 81 2.23 -23.14 -11.56
N TRP A 82 1.15 -23.52 -10.90
CA TRP A 82 1.18 -24.02 -9.52
C TRP A 82 0.08 -25.04 -9.28
N GLU A 83 0.28 -25.89 -8.29
CA GLU A 83 -0.66 -26.87 -7.80
C GLU A 83 -0.97 -26.59 -6.33
N ILE A 84 -2.20 -26.87 -5.92
CA ILE A 84 -2.66 -26.69 -4.54
C ILE A 84 -3.18 -28.04 -4.07
N SER A 85 -2.71 -28.51 -2.90
CA SER A 85 -3.22 -29.74 -2.29
C SER A 85 -4.70 -29.64 -1.92
N ASP A 86 -5.39 -30.76 -1.84
CA ASP A 86 -6.84 -30.84 -1.56
C ASP A 86 -7.22 -30.17 -0.22
N ASP A 87 -6.31 -30.16 0.75
CA ASP A 87 -6.48 -29.50 2.05
C ASP A 87 -6.17 -27.99 2.03
N GLY A 88 -5.68 -27.45 0.89
CA GLY A 88 -5.31 -26.06 0.73
C GLY A 88 -4.06 -25.64 1.50
N LEU A 89 -3.26 -26.60 1.99
CA LEU A 89 -2.10 -26.32 2.85
C LEU A 89 -0.77 -26.34 2.11
N THR A 90 -0.67 -26.99 0.97
CA THR A 90 0.58 -27.07 0.22
C THR A 90 0.40 -26.48 -1.18
N TYR A 91 1.28 -25.55 -1.51
CA TYR A 91 1.38 -24.94 -2.84
C TYR A 91 2.70 -25.35 -3.46
N THR A 92 2.65 -25.96 -4.65
CA THR A 92 3.84 -26.34 -5.44
C THR A 92 3.91 -25.47 -6.68
N PHE A 93 4.93 -24.63 -6.79
CA PHE A 93 5.15 -23.70 -7.90
C PHE A 93 6.19 -24.24 -8.86
N HIS A 94 5.87 -24.25 -10.16
CA HIS A 94 6.80 -24.60 -11.26
C HIS A 94 7.31 -23.31 -11.89
N LEU A 95 8.59 -23.01 -11.69
CA LEU A 95 9.21 -21.77 -12.14
C LEU A 95 9.57 -21.86 -13.64
N ARG A 96 9.60 -20.70 -14.29
CA ARG A 96 10.11 -20.56 -15.66
C ARG A 96 11.63 -20.73 -15.66
N GLU A 97 12.14 -21.50 -16.60
CA GLU A 97 13.59 -21.75 -16.75
C GLU A 97 14.35 -20.54 -17.32
N ASP A 98 13.63 -19.63 -18.00
CA ASP A 98 14.19 -18.43 -18.64
C ASP A 98 14.16 -17.18 -17.76
N ALA A 99 13.66 -17.30 -16.52
CA ALA A 99 13.67 -16.20 -15.55
C ALA A 99 15.11 -15.90 -15.10
N CYS A 100 15.51 -14.64 -15.19
CA CYS A 100 16.86 -14.23 -14.79
C CYS A 100 16.88 -12.86 -14.13
N TRP A 101 17.92 -12.63 -13.35
CA TRP A 101 18.23 -11.34 -12.74
C TRP A 101 18.65 -10.32 -13.80
N SER A 102 18.54 -9.04 -13.45
CA SER A 102 18.87 -7.92 -14.34
C SER A 102 20.38 -7.61 -14.40
N ASP A 103 21.22 -8.48 -13.87
CA ASP A 103 22.66 -8.39 -13.97
C ASP A 103 23.18 -8.66 -15.40
N LYS A 104 24.47 -8.41 -15.62
CA LYS A 104 25.08 -8.61 -16.94
C LYS A 104 25.22 -10.09 -17.31
N GLU A 105 25.42 -10.91 -16.32
CA GLU A 105 25.65 -12.34 -16.39
C GLU A 105 24.37 -13.10 -16.69
N LYS A 106 23.17 -12.45 -16.54
CA LYS A 106 21.85 -13.07 -16.67
C LYS A 106 21.71 -14.25 -15.73
N THR A 107 22.11 -14.04 -14.48
CA THR A 107 22.03 -15.08 -13.45
C THR A 107 20.61 -15.62 -13.37
N PRO A 108 20.40 -16.96 -13.46
CA PRO A 108 19.07 -17.55 -13.37
C PRO A 108 18.38 -17.21 -12.04
N VAL A 109 17.07 -16.96 -12.08
CA VAL A 109 16.22 -16.92 -10.90
C VAL A 109 15.78 -18.32 -10.57
N THR A 110 16.01 -18.77 -9.36
CA THR A 110 15.74 -20.12 -8.91
C THR A 110 14.81 -20.15 -7.70
N ALA A 111 14.30 -21.34 -7.37
CA ALA A 111 13.52 -21.56 -6.15
C ALA A 111 14.30 -21.19 -4.88
N HIS A 112 15.63 -21.31 -4.91
CA HIS A 112 16.48 -20.91 -3.78
C HIS A 112 16.45 -19.42 -3.49
N ASP A 113 16.28 -18.57 -4.52
CA ASP A 113 16.17 -17.12 -4.34
C ASP A 113 14.88 -16.74 -3.60
N PHE A 114 13.78 -17.48 -3.82
CA PHE A 114 12.53 -17.32 -3.09
C PHE A 114 12.64 -17.84 -1.65
N VAL A 115 13.28 -19.00 -1.44
CA VAL A 115 13.56 -19.51 -0.08
C VAL A 115 14.36 -18.48 0.70
N PHE A 116 15.44 -17.94 0.14
CA PHE A 116 16.27 -16.95 0.80
C PHE A 116 15.51 -15.65 1.07
N GLY A 117 14.73 -15.14 0.10
CA GLY A 117 13.92 -13.92 0.28
C GLY A 117 12.92 -14.05 1.43
N LEU A 118 12.18 -15.16 1.49
CA LEU A 118 11.21 -15.43 2.55
C LEU A 118 11.88 -15.65 3.92
N GLN A 119 13.02 -16.36 3.95
CA GLN A 119 13.82 -16.50 5.17
C GLN A 119 14.33 -15.13 5.66
N ARG A 120 14.78 -14.25 4.75
CA ARG A 120 15.17 -12.89 5.10
C ARG A 120 14.02 -12.09 5.69
N ALA A 121 12.84 -12.12 5.04
CA ALA A 121 11.65 -11.40 5.53
C ALA A 121 11.25 -11.83 6.95
N LEU A 122 11.53 -13.07 7.33
CA LEU A 122 11.22 -13.64 8.65
C LEU A 122 12.41 -13.63 9.62
N ASN A 123 13.59 -13.22 9.17
CA ASN A 123 14.75 -13.10 10.04
C ASN A 123 14.60 -11.90 10.97
N SER A 124 14.73 -12.10 12.29
CA SER A 124 14.61 -11.03 13.29
C SER A 124 15.63 -9.90 13.09
N TYR A 125 16.83 -10.20 12.58
CA TYR A 125 17.84 -9.19 12.27
C TYR A 125 17.48 -8.32 11.06
N THR A 126 16.71 -8.85 10.10
CA THR A 126 16.16 -8.06 8.99
C THR A 126 15.13 -7.07 9.51
N ASN A 127 14.45 -7.40 10.61
CA ASN A 127 13.43 -6.57 11.24
C ASN A 127 12.37 -6.08 10.24
N SER A 128 11.89 -7.00 9.38
CA SER A 128 10.88 -6.69 8.39
C SER A 128 9.59 -6.20 9.05
N PRO A 129 9.12 -4.99 8.76
CA PRO A 129 7.86 -4.48 9.34
C PRO A 129 6.62 -5.27 8.88
N LYS A 130 6.76 -6.09 7.83
CA LYS A 130 5.69 -6.91 7.25
C LYS A 130 5.85 -8.42 7.52
N ALA A 131 6.81 -8.86 8.33
CA ALA A 131 7.04 -10.27 8.64
C ALA A 131 5.77 -11.02 9.09
N TYR A 132 4.91 -10.36 9.85
CA TYR A 132 3.66 -10.95 10.34
C TYR A 132 2.69 -11.35 9.23
N THR A 133 2.74 -10.74 8.04
CA THR A 133 1.89 -11.13 6.90
C THR A 133 2.21 -12.52 6.38
N LEU A 134 3.39 -13.04 6.68
CA LEU A 134 3.89 -14.35 6.29
C LEU A 134 3.64 -15.43 7.35
N TYR A 135 3.00 -15.12 8.48
CA TYR A 135 2.78 -16.08 9.58
C TYR A 135 1.80 -17.20 9.24
N CYS A 136 1.12 -17.10 8.11
CA CYS A 136 0.37 -18.21 7.55
C CYS A 136 1.27 -19.34 7.01
N ILE A 137 2.53 -19.06 6.70
CA ILE A 137 3.50 -20.08 6.28
C ILE A 137 3.91 -20.89 7.49
N LYS A 138 3.97 -22.20 7.35
CA LYS A 138 4.33 -23.15 8.41
C LYS A 138 5.64 -22.75 9.10
N ASN A 139 5.60 -22.71 10.41
CA ASN A 139 6.72 -22.31 11.28
C ASN A 139 7.18 -20.85 11.16
N ALA A 140 6.60 -20.02 10.28
CA ALA A 140 7.09 -18.66 10.01
C ALA A 140 7.19 -17.80 11.28
N ARG A 141 6.17 -17.85 12.15
CA ARG A 141 6.18 -17.09 13.39
C ARG A 141 7.30 -17.54 14.33
N LYS A 142 7.51 -18.87 14.49
CA LYS A 142 8.55 -19.42 15.35
C LYS A 142 9.95 -19.06 14.85
N VAL A 143 10.14 -19.11 13.52
CA VAL A 143 11.38 -18.66 12.86
C VAL A 143 11.61 -17.17 13.14
N HIS A 144 10.59 -16.33 12.95
CA HIS A 144 10.71 -14.88 13.18
C HIS A 144 11.06 -14.55 14.64
N LEU A 145 10.53 -15.31 15.61
CA LEU A 145 10.84 -15.14 17.04
C LEU A 145 12.16 -15.82 17.46
N ASN A 146 12.93 -16.40 16.53
CA ASN A 146 14.15 -17.19 16.79
C ASN A 146 13.93 -18.40 17.74
N GLU A 147 12.71 -18.93 17.78
CA GLU A 147 12.40 -20.15 18.57
C GLU A 147 12.93 -21.42 17.88
N ILE A 148 13.01 -21.39 16.54
CA ILE A 148 13.52 -22.48 15.70
C ILE A 148 14.35 -21.89 14.55
N PRO A 149 15.27 -22.67 13.95
CA PRO A 149 16.12 -22.18 12.87
C PRO A 149 15.33 -21.89 11.58
N ALA A 150 15.83 -20.97 10.75
CA ALA A 150 15.22 -20.57 9.47
C ALA A 150 15.01 -21.75 8.51
N SER A 151 15.85 -22.78 8.58
CA SER A 151 15.71 -24.01 7.79
C SER A 151 14.44 -24.82 8.10
N SER A 152 13.75 -24.52 9.20
CA SER A 152 12.48 -25.15 9.58
C SER A 152 11.26 -24.44 8.99
N LEU A 153 11.45 -23.34 8.24
CA LEU A 153 10.38 -22.64 7.55
C LEU A 153 9.72 -23.57 6.53
N GLY A 154 8.40 -23.57 6.44
CA GLY A 154 7.63 -24.35 5.46
C GLY A 154 7.80 -23.86 4.02
N VAL A 155 9.04 -23.60 3.60
CA VAL A 155 9.38 -23.19 2.24
C VAL A 155 10.61 -23.98 1.78
N THR A 156 10.47 -24.75 0.72
CA THR A 156 11.49 -25.68 0.27
C THR A 156 11.69 -25.60 -1.25
N ALA A 157 12.92 -25.39 -1.68
CA ALA A 157 13.30 -25.62 -3.08
C ALA A 157 13.47 -27.14 -3.29
N LEU A 158 12.55 -27.76 -4.01
CA LEU A 158 12.61 -29.17 -4.34
C LEU A 158 13.71 -29.43 -5.39
N ASP A 159 13.85 -28.50 -6.29
CA ASP A 159 14.95 -28.35 -7.26
C ASP A 159 15.10 -26.86 -7.64
N ALA A 160 15.89 -26.54 -8.65
CA ALA A 160 16.12 -25.16 -9.08
C ALA A 160 14.85 -24.44 -9.57
N HIS A 161 13.86 -25.20 -10.07
CA HIS A 161 12.64 -24.65 -10.70
C HIS A 161 11.34 -25.12 -10.05
N THR A 162 11.43 -25.81 -8.92
CA THR A 162 10.25 -26.27 -8.17
C THR A 162 10.33 -25.82 -6.73
N LEU A 163 9.36 -24.98 -6.32
CA LEU A 163 9.25 -24.43 -4.97
C LEU A 163 7.99 -24.98 -4.29
N ALA A 164 8.13 -25.55 -3.11
CA ALA A 164 7.00 -25.93 -2.27
C ALA A 164 6.85 -24.94 -1.10
N ILE A 165 5.62 -24.49 -0.82
CA ILE A 165 5.26 -23.67 0.34
C ILE A 165 4.16 -24.39 1.11
N GLU A 166 4.41 -24.69 2.38
CA GLU A 166 3.45 -25.26 3.30
C GLU A 166 2.88 -24.17 4.22
N LEU A 167 1.57 -24.18 4.45
CA LEU A 167 0.86 -23.26 5.31
C LEU A 167 0.52 -23.89 6.66
N GLU A 168 0.40 -23.06 7.71
CA GLU A 168 -0.15 -23.46 9.03
C GLU A 168 -1.66 -23.71 8.94
N TYR A 169 -2.35 -23.03 8.04
CA TYR A 169 -3.79 -23.05 7.83
C TYR A 169 -4.13 -22.55 6.42
N PRO A 170 -5.27 -22.98 5.84
CA PRO A 170 -5.69 -22.50 4.53
C PRO A 170 -5.93 -21.00 4.54
N VAL A 171 -5.43 -20.30 3.51
CA VAL A 171 -5.60 -18.84 3.31
C VAL A 171 -6.19 -18.60 1.94
N GLU A 172 -7.40 -18.06 1.88
CA GLU A 172 -8.15 -17.86 0.63
C GLU A 172 -7.37 -17.00 -0.39
N ASN A 173 -6.72 -15.94 0.09
CA ASN A 173 -5.99 -14.99 -0.76
C ASN A 173 -4.46 -15.18 -0.71
N PHE A 174 -3.97 -16.41 -0.47
CA PHE A 174 -2.53 -16.65 -0.33
C PHE A 174 -1.76 -16.27 -1.61
N LEU A 175 -2.29 -16.56 -2.79
CA LEU A 175 -1.66 -16.17 -4.05
C LEU A 175 -1.53 -14.64 -4.20
N ALA A 176 -2.53 -13.87 -3.75
CA ALA A 176 -2.44 -12.41 -3.77
C ALA A 176 -1.34 -11.89 -2.82
N LEU A 177 -1.13 -12.54 -1.67
CA LEU A 177 0.00 -12.23 -0.79
C LEU A 177 1.33 -12.44 -1.49
N LEU A 178 1.47 -13.51 -2.30
CA LEU A 178 2.70 -13.81 -3.06
C LEU A 178 3.00 -12.83 -4.20
N ALA A 179 2.09 -11.92 -4.50
CA ALA A 179 2.31 -10.80 -5.42
C ALA A 179 2.79 -9.52 -4.71
N THR A 180 3.13 -9.58 -3.42
CA THR A 180 3.51 -8.40 -2.61
C THR A 180 5.02 -8.33 -2.36
N PRO A 181 5.59 -7.14 -2.07
CA PRO A 181 7.03 -6.96 -1.91
C PRO A 181 7.73 -7.95 -0.95
N PRO A 182 7.23 -8.25 0.26
CA PRO A 182 7.94 -9.13 1.20
C PRO A 182 8.22 -10.55 0.68
N THR A 183 7.46 -10.98 -0.36
CA THR A 183 7.56 -12.32 -0.95
C THR A 183 8.41 -12.37 -2.21
N MET A 184 8.98 -11.23 -2.64
CA MET A 184 9.85 -11.18 -3.81
C MET A 184 11.14 -11.97 -3.57
N PRO A 185 11.74 -12.55 -4.63
CA PRO A 185 13.00 -13.28 -4.51
C PRO A 185 14.15 -12.36 -4.13
N CYS A 186 15.19 -12.91 -3.53
CA CYS A 186 16.43 -12.20 -3.22
C CYS A 186 17.63 -13.05 -3.66
N ASN A 187 18.49 -12.49 -4.52
CA ASN A 187 19.75 -13.15 -4.90
C ASN A 187 20.72 -13.08 -3.73
N GLN A 188 20.98 -14.23 -3.10
CA GLN A 188 21.83 -14.29 -1.90
C GLN A 188 23.24 -13.79 -2.15
N ALA A 189 23.88 -14.21 -3.22
CA ALA A 189 25.28 -13.83 -3.52
C ALA A 189 25.40 -12.31 -3.74
N PHE A 190 24.45 -11.72 -4.48
CA PHE A 190 24.43 -10.27 -4.68
C PHE A 190 24.12 -9.53 -3.38
N PHE A 191 23.15 -10.00 -2.59
CA PHE A 191 22.81 -9.41 -1.31
C PHE A 191 24.03 -9.34 -0.37
N GLU A 192 24.75 -10.44 -0.24
CA GLU A 192 25.95 -10.54 0.60
C GLU A 192 27.06 -9.58 0.12
N GLN A 193 27.25 -9.41 -1.20
CA GLN A 193 28.22 -8.49 -1.78
C GLN A 193 27.92 -7.02 -1.47
N THR A 194 26.67 -6.65 -1.18
CA THR A 194 26.32 -5.26 -0.86
C THR A 194 26.77 -4.81 0.51
N ASN A 195 27.25 -5.72 1.37
CA ASN A 195 27.73 -5.42 2.72
C ASN A 195 26.78 -4.54 3.54
N GLY A 196 25.47 -4.88 3.53
CA GLY A 196 24.43 -4.17 4.27
C GLY A 196 23.85 -2.94 3.56
N GLN A 197 24.22 -2.67 2.33
CA GLN A 197 23.69 -1.54 1.54
C GLN A 197 22.65 -1.96 0.49
N TYR A 198 22.09 -3.17 0.61
CA TYR A 198 21.11 -3.67 -0.34
C TYR A 198 19.90 -2.75 -0.43
N GLY A 199 19.59 -2.30 -1.65
CA GLY A 199 18.42 -1.46 -1.94
C GLY A 199 18.56 0.02 -1.55
N LEU A 200 19.74 0.49 -1.16
CA LEU A 200 19.96 1.90 -0.80
C LEU A 200 20.44 2.76 -1.98
N GLU A 201 20.94 2.13 -3.04
CA GLU A 201 21.45 2.78 -4.24
C GLU A 201 21.03 1.99 -5.50
N SER A 202 21.06 2.64 -6.66
CA SER A 202 20.83 1.95 -7.94
C SER A 202 21.86 0.88 -8.27
N SER A 203 23.04 0.95 -7.68
CA SER A 203 24.13 -0.03 -7.83
C SER A 203 24.08 -1.18 -6.84
N THR A 204 23.29 -1.05 -5.77
CA THR A 204 23.15 -2.07 -4.72
C THR A 204 21.81 -2.79 -4.79
N ILE A 205 21.17 -2.77 -5.94
CA ILE A 205 19.93 -3.52 -6.22
C ILE A 205 19.99 -4.16 -7.59
N ILE A 206 19.58 -5.42 -7.68
CA ILE A 206 19.22 -6.11 -8.91
C ILE A 206 17.81 -6.64 -8.76
N GLY A 207 17.00 -6.47 -9.79
CA GLY A 207 15.66 -7.03 -9.86
C GLY A 207 15.59 -8.17 -10.86
N ASN A 208 14.48 -8.89 -10.83
CA ASN A 208 14.15 -9.95 -11.80
C ASN A 208 12.92 -9.59 -12.65
N GLY A 209 12.38 -8.39 -12.45
CA GLY A 209 11.17 -7.90 -13.12
C GLY A 209 11.42 -7.24 -14.47
N ALA A 210 10.36 -6.65 -14.99
CA ALA A 210 10.30 -6.06 -16.32
C ALA A 210 11.16 -4.80 -16.51
N PHE A 211 11.44 -4.10 -15.44
CA PHE A 211 12.31 -2.93 -15.43
C PHE A 211 13.48 -3.14 -14.48
N ARG A 212 14.52 -2.37 -14.66
CA ARG A 212 15.70 -2.32 -13.81
C ARG A 212 16.11 -0.89 -13.51
N ALA A 213 16.67 -0.64 -12.35
CA ALA A 213 17.30 0.64 -12.08
C ALA A 213 18.42 0.88 -13.10
N LYS A 214 18.52 2.10 -13.65
CA LYS A 214 19.64 2.46 -14.52
C LYS A 214 20.90 2.46 -13.68
N ALA A 215 21.92 1.76 -14.14
CA ALA A 215 23.24 1.84 -13.56
C ALA A 215 23.75 3.30 -13.65
N ARG A 216 24.62 3.70 -12.77
CA ARG A 216 25.27 5.00 -12.69
C ARG A 216 24.32 6.20 -12.95
N TYR A 217 23.99 6.96 -11.90
CA TYR A 217 23.05 8.08 -11.93
C TYR A 217 21.56 7.70 -12.19
N GLY A 218 21.23 6.41 -12.02
CA GLY A 218 19.84 5.95 -12.15
C GLY A 218 18.96 6.44 -11.00
N TRP A 219 19.53 6.64 -9.85
CA TRP A 219 18.91 7.22 -8.68
C TRP A 219 19.71 8.41 -8.19
N ASP A 220 19.18 9.60 -8.39
CA ASP A 220 19.64 10.87 -7.87
C ASP A 220 18.70 11.24 -6.73
N HIS A 221 19.17 10.99 -5.51
CA HIS A 221 18.34 11.09 -4.30
C HIS A 221 17.68 12.46 -4.17
N TYR A 222 16.42 12.45 -3.76
CA TYR A 222 15.54 13.63 -3.62
C TYR A 222 15.27 14.40 -4.92
N ASN A 223 15.64 13.86 -6.07
CA ASN A 223 15.47 14.50 -7.37
C ASN A 223 14.81 13.56 -8.39
N THR A 224 15.49 12.47 -8.79
CA THR A 224 14.99 11.56 -9.81
C THR A 224 15.40 10.12 -9.57
N LEU A 225 14.53 9.19 -9.99
CA LEU A 225 14.85 7.78 -10.10
C LEU A 225 14.42 7.28 -11.48
N ASN A 226 15.32 6.66 -12.23
CA ASN A 226 15.05 6.25 -13.60
C ASN A 226 15.18 4.73 -13.75
N LEU A 227 14.12 4.11 -14.24
CA LEU A 227 14.11 2.71 -14.64
C LEU A 227 14.24 2.59 -16.15
N ALA A 228 14.99 1.61 -16.61
CA ALA A 228 15.01 1.15 -18.00
C ALA A 228 14.32 -0.19 -18.11
N ARG A 229 13.81 -0.52 -19.29
CA ARG A 229 13.36 -1.90 -19.57
C ARG A 229 14.49 -2.87 -19.25
N ASN A 230 14.16 -3.98 -18.64
CA ASN A 230 15.08 -5.08 -18.43
C ASN A 230 15.16 -5.93 -19.70
N GLU A 231 16.23 -5.79 -20.45
CA GLU A 231 16.43 -6.53 -21.70
C GLU A 231 16.59 -8.05 -21.48
N ASN A 232 16.84 -8.47 -20.24
CA ASN A 232 16.94 -9.87 -19.87
C ASN A 232 15.58 -10.48 -19.54
N TYR A 233 14.56 -9.67 -19.29
CA TYR A 233 13.23 -10.15 -18.93
C TYR A 233 12.59 -10.99 -20.04
N ARG A 234 12.04 -12.15 -19.70
CA ARG A 234 11.47 -13.16 -20.61
C ARG A 234 10.08 -13.66 -20.17
N GLY A 235 9.31 -12.87 -19.44
CA GLY A 235 7.94 -13.23 -19.07
C GLY A 235 7.02 -13.52 -20.26
N GLU A 236 5.84 -14.06 -20.02
CA GLU A 236 4.82 -14.32 -21.06
C GLU A 236 4.45 -13.06 -21.84
N SER A 237 4.50 -11.90 -21.18
CA SER A 237 4.31 -10.60 -21.79
C SER A 237 5.59 -9.77 -21.67
N VAL A 238 5.91 -9.03 -22.70
CA VAL A 238 7.06 -8.11 -22.71
C VAL A 238 6.56 -6.70 -22.41
N PRO A 239 7.17 -5.97 -21.46
CA PRO A 239 6.73 -4.61 -21.15
C PRO A 239 6.86 -3.70 -22.37
N VAL A 240 5.82 -2.93 -22.66
CA VAL A 240 5.80 -2.01 -23.80
C VAL A 240 6.62 -0.74 -23.56
N PRO A 241 6.64 -0.12 -22.36
CA PRO A 241 7.42 1.08 -22.10
C PRO A 241 8.93 0.87 -22.23
N ALA A 242 9.67 1.87 -22.69
CA ALA A 242 11.13 1.86 -22.71
C ALA A 242 11.74 1.98 -21.31
N GLY A 243 10.96 2.50 -20.37
CA GLY A 243 11.35 2.73 -19.00
C GLY A 243 10.36 3.64 -18.28
N ILE A 244 10.69 3.97 -17.05
CA ILE A 244 9.92 4.86 -16.20
C ILE A 244 10.86 5.95 -15.68
N ALA A 245 10.48 7.21 -15.85
CA ALA A 245 11.18 8.36 -15.31
C ALA A 245 10.40 8.91 -14.11
N PHE A 246 10.91 8.63 -12.93
CA PHE A 246 10.37 9.19 -11.71
C PHE A 246 11.03 10.53 -11.40
N THR A 247 10.21 11.55 -11.10
CA THR A 247 10.62 12.70 -10.30
C THR A 247 10.27 12.44 -8.85
N ILE A 248 10.95 13.08 -7.90
CA ILE A 248 10.78 12.83 -6.47
C ILE A 248 10.40 14.13 -5.76
N GLY A 249 9.28 14.10 -5.02
CA GLY A 249 8.83 15.20 -4.16
C GLY A 249 8.52 16.50 -4.90
N LYS A 250 8.20 16.43 -6.19
CA LYS A 250 7.80 17.63 -6.94
C LYS A 250 6.37 18.06 -6.59
N ASP A 251 6.12 19.33 -6.66
CA ASP A 251 4.79 19.88 -6.45
C ASP A 251 3.82 19.37 -7.52
N THR A 252 2.74 18.77 -7.08
CA THR A 252 1.64 18.26 -7.92
C THR A 252 0.32 18.97 -7.64
N SER A 253 0.35 20.15 -7.01
CA SER A 253 -0.86 20.94 -6.74
C SER A 253 -1.65 21.28 -8.01
N ASP A 254 -1.00 21.31 -9.18
CA ASP A 254 -1.61 21.49 -10.51
C ASP A 254 -1.48 20.21 -11.37
N ALA A 255 -1.78 19.06 -10.79
CA ALA A 255 -1.63 17.74 -11.43
C ALA A 255 -2.33 17.64 -12.77
N VAL A 256 -3.53 18.23 -12.92
CA VAL A 256 -4.30 18.21 -14.17
C VAL A 256 -3.53 18.89 -15.31
N SER A 257 -2.95 20.06 -15.07
CA SER A 257 -2.11 20.76 -16.05
C SER A 257 -0.85 19.98 -16.38
N LEU A 258 -0.18 19.38 -15.37
CA LEU A 258 1.01 18.56 -15.56
C LEU A 258 0.74 17.34 -16.46
N ILE A 259 -0.44 16.73 -16.34
CA ILE A 259 -0.86 15.62 -17.20
C ILE A 259 -1.20 16.12 -18.61
N LYS A 260 -1.95 17.21 -18.73
CA LYS A 260 -2.35 17.79 -20.04
C LYS A 260 -1.17 18.23 -20.89
N ASN A 261 -0.16 18.83 -20.28
CA ASN A 261 1.05 19.28 -20.97
C ASN A 261 2.13 18.18 -21.13
N SER A 262 1.83 16.94 -20.71
CA SER A 262 2.71 15.77 -20.79
C SER A 262 4.01 15.92 -19.95
N THR A 263 4.00 16.72 -18.90
CA THR A 263 5.06 16.76 -17.89
C THR A 263 5.01 15.48 -17.05
N LEU A 264 3.79 15.05 -16.69
CA LEU A 264 3.51 13.74 -16.08
C LEU A 264 2.55 12.94 -16.98
N ASP A 265 2.58 11.64 -16.89
CA ASP A 265 1.63 10.75 -17.57
C ASP A 265 0.51 10.27 -16.64
N ALA A 266 0.77 10.25 -15.35
CA ALA A 266 -0.20 9.96 -14.30
C ALA A 266 0.19 10.68 -13.00
N ALA A 267 -0.78 10.94 -12.14
CA ALA A 267 -0.58 11.55 -10.82
C ALA A 267 -1.71 11.19 -9.87
N LEU A 268 -1.40 11.13 -8.57
CA LEU A 268 -2.40 11.24 -7.51
C LEU A 268 -2.94 12.68 -7.51
N LEU A 269 -4.27 12.83 -7.44
CA LEU A 269 -4.90 14.14 -7.49
C LEU A 269 -5.06 14.75 -6.08
N PRO A 270 -4.61 16.00 -5.89
CA PRO A 270 -5.12 16.80 -4.77
C PRO A 270 -6.64 16.96 -4.86
N GLU A 271 -7.33 17.03 -3.71
CA GLU A 271 -8.80 17.19 -3.65
C GLU A 271 -9.30 18.33 -4.55
N ALA A 272 -8.64 19.47 -4.52
CA ALA A 272 -8.99 20.65 -5.32
C ALA A 272 -8.92 20.41 -6.85
N GLN A 273 -8.25 19.35 -7.31
CA GLN A 273 -8.08 19.04 -8.73
C GLN A 273 -9.07 17.99 -9.25
N ILE A 274 -9.83 17.32 -8.38
CA ILE A 274 -10.73 16.22 -8.76
C ILE A 274 -11.80 16.70 -9.75
N GLU A 275 -12.51 17.78 -9.42
CA GLU A 275 -13.57 18.31 -10.29
C GLU A 275 -13.01 18.85 -11.61
N LEU A 276 -11.82 19.44 -11.60
CA LEU A 276 -11.16 19.86 -12.83
C LEU A 276 -10.79 18.65 -13.71
N ALA A 277 -10.29 17.57 -13.11
CA ALA A 277 -9.96 16.35 -13.84
C ALA A 277 -11.20 15.69 -14.47
N LYS A 278 -12.33 15.66 -13.76
CA LYS A 278 -13.64 15.22 -14.29
C LYS A 278 -14.07 16.09 -15.48
N LYS A 279 -14.03 17.41 -15.33
CA LYS A 279 -14.38 18.37 -16.39
C LYS A 279 -13.52 18.23 -17.64
N GLU A 280 -12.22 17.94 -17.46
CA GLU A 280 -11.27 17.69 -18.55
C GLU A 280 -11.39 16.27 -19.12
N ASN A 281 -12.28 15.46 -18.58
CA ASN A 281 -12.50 14.05 -18.95
C ASN A 281 -11.18 13.23 -18.91
N LEU A 282 -10.34 13.44 -17.90
CA LEU A 282 -9.20 12.56 -17.67
C LEU A 282 -9.69 11.20 -17.15
N PRO A 283 -9.07 10.09 -17.56
CA PRO A 283 -9.34 8.80 -16.95
C PRO A 283 -8.97 8.84 -15.47
N LEU A 284 -9.89 8.39 -14.63
CA LEU A 284 -9.76 8.39 -13.17
C LEU A 284 -9.89 6.98 -12.61
N THR A 285 -9.08 6.67 -11.62
CA THR A 285 -9.22 5.47 -10.77
C THR A 285 -9.29 5.92 -9.33
N SER A 286 -10.27 5.42 -8.56
CA SER A 286 -10.46 5.79 -7.15
C SER A 286 -10.15 4.63 -6.21
N PHE A 287 -9.66 4.97 -5.01
CA PHE A 287 -9.36 4.06 -3.92
C PHE A 287 -9.99 4.60 -2.65
N ASN A 288 -10.94 3.86 -2.07
CA ASN A 288 -11.56 4.21 -0.79
C ASN A 288 -10.72 3.64 0.36
N ASP A 289 -9.59 4.27 0.67
CA ASP A 289 -8.57 3.76 1.57
C ASP A 289 -8.17 4.73 2.69
N THR A 290 -8.93 5.79 2.90
CA THR A 290 -8.64 6.80 3.93
C THR A 290 -9.83 6.96 4.86
N LEU A 291 -9.65 6.61 6.13
CA LEU A 291 -10.63 6.81 7.20
C LEU A 291 -10.38 8.14 7.89
N TRP A 292 -11.38 9.00 7.94
CA TRP A 292 -11.36 10.24 8.71
C TRP A 292 -12.11 10.09 10.02
N GLY A 293 -11.56 10.67 11.08
CA GLY A 293 -12.21 10.61 12.39
C GLY A 293 -11.53 11.50 13.44
N LEU A 294 -12.11 11.48 14.65
CA LEU A 294 -11.54 12.12 15.83
C LEU A 294 -10.61 11.15 16.55
N SER A 295 -9.37 11.55 16.72
CA SER A 295 -8.39 10.88 17.57
C SER A 295 -8.19 11.65 18.86
N PHE A 296 -8.29 10.96 19.99
CA PHE A 296 -8.07 11.54 21.30
C PHE A 296 -6.68 11.18 21.80
N ASN A 297 -5.88 12.19 22.15
CA ASN A 297 -4.60 11.95 22.82
C ASN A 297 -4.87 11.39 24.23
N THR A 298 -4.72 10.09 24.41
CA THR A 298 -5.03 9.43 25.68
C THR A 298 -4.03 9.74 26.81
N THR A 299 -2.93 10.42 26.49
CA THR A 299 -1.95 10.92 27.46
C THR A 299 -2.22 12.38 27.89
N ASP A 300 -3.15 13.07 27.21
CA ASP A 300 -3.57 14.41 27.63
C ASP A 300 -4.34 14.37 28.96
N ALA A 301 -4.13 15.37 29.81
CA ALA A 301 -4.71 15.41 31.14
C ALA A 301 -6.25 15.37 31.14
N LEU A 302 -6.89 15.98 30.12
CA LEU A 302 -8.35 15.98 29.99
C LEU A 302 -8.84 14.71 29.26
N PHE A 303 -8.24 14.38 28.12
CA PHE A 303 -8.69 13.28 27.25
C PHE A 303 -8.17 11.89 27.67
N SER A 304 -7.39 11.79 28.73
CA SER A 304 -7.15 10.52 29.43
C SER A 304 -8.44 9.96 30.07
N ASN A 305 -9.40 10.83 30.42
CA ASN A 305 -10.66 10.43 31.03
C ASN A 305 -11.68 9.92 30.00
N LEU A 306 -12.18 8.70 30.18
CA LEU A 306 -13.13 8.06 29.28
C LEU A 306 -14.48 8.81 29.20
N ASN A 307 -14.98 9.33 30.34
CA ASN A 307 -16.26 10.04 30.35
C ASN A 307 -16.19 11.37 29.59
N VAL A 308 -15.04 12.05 29.62
CA VAL A 308 -14.79 13.23 28.80
C VAL A 308 -14.90 12.86 27.31
N ARG A 309 -14.22 11.80 26.86
CA ARG A 309 -14.28 11.35 25.47
C ARG A 309 -15.70 10.91 25.07
N LYS A 310 -16.38 10.12 25.92
CA LYS A 310 -17.78 9.72 25.70
C LYS A 310 -18.72 10.92 25.59
N GLY A 311 -18.60 11.88 26.51
CA GLY A 311 -19.43 13.08 26.49
C GLY A 311 -19.24 13.89 25.21
N LEU A 312 -18.00 13.99 24.72
CA LEU A 312 -17.71 14.73 23.49
C LEU A 312 -18.37 14.03 22.28
N VAL A 313 -18.15 12.75 22.05
CA VAL A 313 -18.72 12.06 20.88
C VAL A 313 -20.23 11.86 20.96
N ALA A 314 -20.77 11.66 22.16
CA ALA A 314 -22.22 11.57 22.39
C ALA A 314 -22.97 12.87 22.09
N ALA A 315 -22.27 14.02 22.12
CA ALA A 315 -22.85 15.33 21.80
C ALA A 315 -22.96 15.57 20.28
N LEU A 316 -22.33 14.77 19.44
CA LEU A 316 -22.26 14.98 17.99
C LEU A 316 -23.50 14.46 17.30
N ASP A 317 -24.24 15.30 16.61
CA ASP A 317 -25.24 14.91 15.62
C ASP A 317 -24.54 14.50 14.32
N ARG A 318 -24.02 13.28 14.34
CA ARG A 318 -23.21 12.73 13.26
C ARG A 318 -23.96 12.61 11.94
N GLU A 319 -25.24 12.24 12.00
CA GLU A 319 -26.08 12.09 10.81
C GLU A 319 -26.24 13.43 10.08
N HIS A 320 -26.55 14.49 10.83
CA HIS A 320 -26.64 15.83 10.26
C HIS A 320 -25.29 16.31 9.72
N MET A 321 -24.21 16.16 10.50
CA MET A 321 -22.87 16.61 10.11
C MET A 321 -22.36 15.96 8.82
N LEU A 322 -22.71 14.70 8.59
CA LEU A 322 -22.26 13.92 7.42
C LEU A 322 -23.23 13.98 6.23
N SER A 323 -24.38 14.64 6.37
CA SER A 323 -25.37 14.76 5.30
C SER A 323 -24.88 15.56 4.08
N THR A 324 -23.83 16.35 4.22
CA THR A 324 -23.24 17.23 3.19
C THR A 324 -21.84 16.80 2.76
N LEU A 325 -21.50 15.53 2.95
CA LEU A 325 -20.20 15.02 2.50
C LEU A 325 -20.04 15.15 0.96
N PRO A 326 -18.80 15.45 0.49
CA PRO A 326 -18.48 15.39 -0.93
C PRO A 326 -18.73 13.99 -1.53
N GLU A 327 -18.95 13.93 -2.85
CA GLU A 327 -19.21 12.67 -3.57
C GLU A 327 -18.10 11.61 -3.42
N ASN A 328 -16.87 12.03 -3.12
CA ASN A 328 -15.73 11.15 -2.89
C ASN A 328 -15.61 10.69 -1.43
N CYS A 329 -16.62 10.95 -0.61
CA CYS A 329 -16.67 10.55 0.78
C CYS A 329 -17.90 9.71 1.08
N GLU A 330 -17.74 8.70 1.93
CA GLU A 330 -18.80 7.82 2.41
C GLU A 330 -18.79 7.75 3.92
N VAL A 331 -19.96 7.64 4.55
CA VAL A 331 -20.05 7.54 6.00
C VAL A 331 -19.38 6.27 6.51
N ALA A 332 -18.44 6.40 7.42
CA ALA A 332 -17.76 5.27 8.06
C ALA A 332 -18.30 5.06 9.48
N ASN A 333 -18.86 3.89 9.72
CA ASN A 333 -19.45 3.52 11.02
C ASN A 333 -18.53 2.65 11.88
N ASP A 334 -17.38 2.26 11.33
CA ASP A 334 -16.47 1.30 11.96
C ASP A 334 -15.02 1.76 11.78
N ILE A 335 -14.15 1.37 12.70
CA ILE A 335 -12.73 1.71 12.65
C ILE A 335 -12.04 0.87 11.57
N VAL A 336 -12.26 -0.44 11.57
CA VAL A 336 -11.75 -1.32 10.51
C VAL A 336 -12.69 -1.26 9.32
N LEU A 337 -12.20 -0.81 8.17
CA LEU A 337 -12.99 -0.62 6.96
C LEU A 337 -13.48 -1.94 6.37
N ASP A 338 -14.59 -1.87 5.64
CA ASP A 338 -15.05 -2.98 4.81
C ASP A 338 -14.02 -3.34 3.73
N GLY A 339 -13.98 -4.61 3.36
CA GLY A 339 -12.98 -5.14 2.42
C GLY A 339 -11.63 -5.48 3.05
N LEU A 340 -11.36 -5.10 4.31
CA LEU A 340 -10.18 -5.58 5.02
C LEU A 340 -10.40 -7.01 5.51
N THR A 341 -9.34 -7.83 5.40
CA THR A 341 -9.42 -9.25 5.71
C THR A 341 -8.71 -9.61 7.01
N ALA A 342 -9.16 -10.69 7.63
CA ALA A 342 -8.45 -11.36 8.71
C ALA A 342 -8.46 -12.86 8.42
N ASN A 343 -7.27 -13.46 8.29
CA ASN A 343 -7.11 -14.89 7.97
C ASN A 343 -7.91 -15.33 6.72
N GLY A 344 -7.90 -14.50 5.66
CA GLY A 344 -8.58 -14.78 4.40
C GLY A 344 -10.09 -14.51 4.37
N GLN A 345 -10.70 -14.07 5.47
CA GLN A 345 -12.13 -13.72 5.55
C GLN A 345 -12.31 -12.21 5.61
N ASN A 346 -13.39 -11.67 5.04
CA ASN A 346 -13.75 -10.28 5.25
C ASN A 346 -14.01 -10.05 6.76
N PHE A 347 -13.30 -9.07 7.31
CA PHE A 347 -13.36 -8.81 8.74
C PHE A 347 -14.75 -8.37 9.21
N ARG A 348 -15.47 -7.57 8.40
CA ARG A 348 -16.82 -7.09 8.74
C ARG A 348 -17.87 -8.19 8.83
N ASP A 349 -17.72 -9.29 8.07
CA ASP A 349 -18.64 -10.43 8.13
C ASP A 349 -18.62 -11.10 9.51
N VAL A 350 -17.51 -11.01 10.21
CA VAL A 350 -17.33 -11.58 11.56
C VAL A 350 -17.57 -10.56 12.67
N ALA A 351 -17.04 -9.35 12.50
CA ALA A 351 -17.12 -8.30 13.51
C ALA A 351 -18.52 -7.64 13.60
N GLY A 352 -19.28 -7.68 12.50
CA GLY A 352 -20.51 -6.88 12.36
C GLY A 352 -20.20 -5.42 12.03
N ASN A 353 -21.23 -4.60 11.98
CA ASN A 353 -21.15 -3.20 11.58
C ASN A 353 -21.76 -2.26 12.62
N ASN A 354 -21.47 -0.95 12.50
CA ASN A 354 -22.02 0.11 13.34
C ASN A 354 -21.58 0.01 14.81
N LEU A 355 -20.30 -0.26 15.03
CA LEU A 355 -19.71 -0.43 16.36
C LEU A 355 -19.33 0.89 17.04
N TYR A 356 -19.43 2.04 16.37
CA TYR A 356 -19.09 3.35 16.93
C TYR A 356 -19.99 3.75 18.10
N PHE A 357 -19.48 4.62 18.99
CA PHE A 357 -20.26 5.16 20.10
C PHE A 357 -21.33 6.13 19.58
N LYS A 358 -22.60 5.83 19.83
CA LYS A 358 -23.73 6.60 19.26
C LYS A 358 -23.99 7.88 20.05
N GLN A 359 -24.68 8.85 19.39
CA GLN A 359 -25.21 10.03 20.05
C GLN A 359 -26.09 9.62 21.24
N ASP A 360 -25.98 10.35 22.36
CA ASP A 360 -26.69 10.03 23.60
C ASP A 360 -27.17 11.35 24.25
N PRO A 361 -28.44 11.45 24.66
CA PRO A 361 -28.95 12.64 25.33
C PRO A 361 -28.25 12.95 26.67
N HIS A 362 -27.54 11.98 27.25
CA HIS A 362 -26.75 12.17 28.46
C HIS A 362 -25.31 12.67 28.20
N ALA A 363 -25.02 13.11 26.97
CA ALA A 363 -23.69 13.59 26.57
C ALA A 363 -23.09 14.60 27.58
N LYS A 364 -23.89 15.61 27.97
CA LYS A 364 -23.48 16.60 28.95
C LYS A 364 -23.14 16.00 30.32
N LYS A 365 -23.94 15.01 30.76
CA LYS A 365 -23.70 14.34 32.02
C LYS A 365 -22.39 13.55 32.00
N TYR A 366 -22.12 12.76 30.93
CA TYR A 366 -20.85 12.08 30.79
C TYR A 366 -19.68 13.07 30.87
N PHE A 367 -19.79 14.19 30.16
CA PHE A 367 -18.74 15.20 30.11
C PHE A 367 -18.48 15.81 31.48
N GLU A 368 -19.54 16.23 32.20
CA GLU A 368 -19.45 16.83 33.53
C GLU A 368 -18.95 15.82 34.57
N ASP A 369 -19.40 14.58 34.54
CA ASP A 369 -18.89 13.48 35.38
C ASP A 369 -17.37 13.30 35.17
N GLY A 370 -16.92 13.39 33.91
CA GLY A 370 -15.50 13.32 33.58
C GLY A 370 -14.69 14.50 34.15
N LEU A 371 -15.20 15.73 34.00
CA LEU A 371 -14.58 16.93 34.62
C LEU A 371 -14.49 16.79 36.15
N ALA A 372 -15.56 16.31 36.78
CA ALA A 372 -15.60 16.09 38.22
C ALA A 372 -14.58 15.04 38.69
N GLN A 373 -14.44 13.91 37.95
CA GLN A 373 -13.41 12.89 38.21
C GLN A 373 -11.99 13.46 38.12
N LEU A 374 -11.76 14.41 37.21
CA LEU A 374 -10.50 15.13 37.08
C LEU A 374 -10.36 16.32 38.06
N LYS A 375 -11.37 16.56 38.93
CA LYS A 375 -11.45 17.68 39.88
C LYS A 375 -11.36 19.04 39.21
N LEU A 376 -11.83 19.17 37.97
CA LEU A 376 -11.89 20.39 37.22
C LEU A 376 -13.22 21.10 37.49
N LYS A 377 -13.18 22.42 37.78
CA LYS A 377 -14.38 23.28 38.01
C LYS A 377 -14.99 23.81 36.70
N GLY A 378 -14.34 23.58 35.58
CA GLY A 378 -14.75 24.03 34.25
C GLY A 378 -13.84 23.44 33.17
N LEU A 379 -14.21 23.63 31.91
CA LEU A 379 -13.41 23.17 30.79
C LEU A 379 -12.17 24.04 30.63
N PRO A 380 -10.95 23.49 30.62
CA PRO A 380 -9.79 24.21 30.14
C PRO A 380 -9.94 24.53 28.64
N ASN A 381 -9.07 25.37 28.08
CA ASN A 381 -9.09 25.65 26.64
C ASN A 381 -8.85 24.35 25.87
N VAL A 382 -9.81 23.97 25.02
CA VAL A 382 -9.73 22.78 24.17
C VAL A 382 -9.74 23.18 22.72
N THR A 383 -8.76 22.70 22.00
CA THR A 383 -8.60 22.96 20.56
C THR A 383 -8.58 21.65 19.78
N ILE A 384 -9.45 21.54 18.76
CA ILE A 384 -9.45 20.43 17.80
C ILE A 384 -8.42 20.75 16.71
N LEU A 385 -7.32 20.04 16.71
CA LEU A 385 -6.31 20.14 15.67
C LEU A 385 -6.86 19.51 14.37
N CYS A 386 -6.77 20.20 13.24
CA CYS A 386 -7.28 19.70 11.97
C CYS A 386 -6.48 20.19 10.76
N LEU A 387 -6.69 19.56 9.62
CA LEU A 387 -6.08 19.99 8.36
C LEU A 387 -6.72 21.30 7.87
N ASP A 388 -5.88 22.24 7.40
CA ASP A 388 -6.34 23.48 6.76
C ASP A 388 -6.82 23.21 5.33
N SER A 389 -8.01 22.59 5.22
CA SER A 389 -8.73 22.42 3.97
C SER A 389 -10.17 22.91 4.13
N PRO A 390 -10.82 23.39 3.05
CA PRO A 390 -12.20 23.88 3.12
C PRO A 390 -13.17 22.83 3.67
N THR A 391 -13.07 21.58 3.17
CA THR A 391 -13.93 20.46 3.57
C THR A 391 -13.75 20.12 5.05
N VAL A 392 -12.52 19.97 5.51
CA VAL A 392 -12.23 19.64 6.90
C VAL A 392 -12.68 20.75 7.84
N LYS A 393 -12.41 22.01 7.50
CA LYS A 393 -12.85 23.16 8.30
C LYS A 393 -14.37 23.25 8.42
N ALA A 394 -15.10 22.96 7.35
CA ALA A 394 -16.57 22.95 7.38
C ALA A 394 -17.10 21.86 8.33
N ILE A 395 -16.56 20.64 8.25
CA ILE A 395 -16.95 19.53 9.13
C ILE A 395 -16.62 19.85 10.59
N VAL A 396 -15.43 20.35 10.88
CA VAL A 396 -15.02 20.69 12.25
C VAL A 396 -15.83 21.90 12.77
N SER A 397 -16.21 22.87 11.94
CA SER A 397 -17.09 23.97 12.35
C SER A 397 -18.47 23.47 12.79
N ASN A 398 -19.08 22.55 12.01
CA ASN A 398 -20.34 21.91 12.40
C ASN A 398 -20.19 21.11 13.71
N MET A 399 -19.05 20.44 13.87
CA MET A 399 -18.71 19.72 15.10
C MET A 399 -18.64 20.66 16.31
N LEU A 400 -17.98 21.82 16.18
CA LEU A 400 -17.90 22.83 17.24
C LEU A 400 -19.27 23.39 17.59
N GLU A 401 -20.14 23.63 16.61
CA GLU A 401 -21.51 24.08 16.86
C GLU A 401 -22.28 23.08 17.71
N ASN A 402 -22.23 21.78 17.36
CA ASN A 402 -22.82 20.70 18.14
C ASN A 402 -22.25 20.64 19.57
N LEU A 403 -20.93 20.66 19.72
CA LEU A 403 -20.27 20.57 21.02
C LEU A 403 -20.62 21.77 21.92
N ASN A 404 -20.49 22.99 21.37
CA ASN A 404 -20.76 24.22 22.13
C ASN A 404 -22.24 24.30 22.53
N GLY A 405 -23.16 23.90 21.64
CA GLY A 405 -24.60 23.91 21.92
C GLY A 405 -25.01 22.86 22.94
N THR A 406 -24.56 21.63 22.80
CA THR A 406 -24.96 20.47 23.61
C THR A 406 -24.30 20.47 24.99
N LEU A 407 -22.99 20.70 25.05
CA LEU A 407 -22.22 20.63 26.27
C LEU A 407 -22.27 21.93 27.06
N GLY A 408 -22.48 23.07 26.40
CA GLY A 408 -22.51 24.39 27.03
C GLY A 408 -21.11 24.92 27.40
N TYR A 409 -20.08 24.42 26.73
CA TYR A 409 -18.67 24.83 26.84
C TYR A 409 -18.16 25.32 25.51
N TYR A 410 -17.03 26.04 25.51
CA TYR A 410 -16.46 26.61 24.32
C TYR A 410 -15.25 25.80 23.85
N PHE A 411 -15.37 25.24 22.66
CA PHE A 411 -14.31 24.49 21.95
C PHE A 411 -13.85 25.31 20.74
N ASN A 412 -12.58 25.19 20.40
CA ASN A 412 -11.95 25.85 19.25
C ASN A 412 -11.40 24.84 18.25
N MET A 413 -11.08 25.29 17.02
CA MET A 413 -10.27 24.53 16.07
C MET A 413 -8.94 25.22 15.79
N GLU A 414 -7.94 24.43 15.43
CA GLU A 414 -6.61 24.86 14.98
C GLU A 414 -6.31 24.23 13.62
N PRO A 415 -6.64 24.90 12.50
CA PRO A 415 -6.30 24.43 11.17
C PRO A 415 -4.79 24.58 10.92
N VAL A 416 -4.15 23.51 10.44
CA VAL A 416 -2.71 23.49 10.16
C VAL A 416 -2.42 22.79 8.81
N SER A 417 -1.24 23.05 8.24
CA SER A 417 -0.80 22.32 7.04
C SER A 417 -0.61 20.82 7.33
N GLU A 418 -0.67 19.98 6.31
CA GLU A 418 -0.47 18.54 6.45
C GLU A 418 0.86 18.18 7.12
N LYS A 419 1.94 18.89 6.76
CA LYS A 419 3.25 18.73 7.38
C LYS A 419 3.22 19.05 8.88
N ALA A 420 2.55 20.15 9.25
CA ALA A 420 2.41 20.53 10.64
C ALA A 420 1.53 19.55 11.42
N LEU A 421 0.42 19.07 10.82
CA LEU A 421 -0.42 18.05 11.42
C LEU A 421 0.38 16.79 11.76
N LYS A 422 1.08 16.23 10.78
CA LYS A 422 1.96 15.05 10.97
C LYS A 422 3.01 15.27 12.06
N SER A 423 3.65 16.44 12.07
CA SER A 423 4.65 16.79 13.08
C SER A 423 4.05 16.92 14.49
N ARG A 424 2.88 17.54 14.63
CA ARG A 424 2.17 17.71 15.92
C ARG A 424 1.71 16.36 16.48
N ILE A 425 1.18 15.46 15.63
CA ILE A 425 0.79 14.10 16.02
C ILE A 425 2.01 13.31 16.48
N ALA A 426 3.10 13.30 15.70
CA ALA A 426 4.33 12.59 16.06
C ALA A 426 4.96 13.09 17.36
N ALA A 427 4.85 14.38 17.64
CA ALA A 427 5.34 15.01 18.88
C ALA A 427 4.35 14.92 20.05
N THR A 428 3.20 14.25 19.88
CA THR A 428 2.11 14.18 20.87
C THR A 428 1.59 15.56 21.34
N SER A 429 1.79 16.61 20.51
CA SER A 429 1.50 18.01 20.83
C SER A 429 0.10 18.42 20.37
N TYR A 430 -0.92 17.72 20.86
CA TYR A 430 -2.34 17.98 20.61
C TYR A 430 -3.19 17.36 21.73
N GLN A 431 -4.45 17.79 21.85
CA GLN A 431 -5.44 17.25 22.79
C GLN A 431 -6.39 16.28 22.09
N VAL A 432 -7.07 16.77 21.08
CA VAL A 432 -7.91 16.01 20.15
C VAL A 432 -7.62 16.48 18.74
N ALA A 433 -7.61 15.56 17.78
CA ALA A 433 -7.34 15.87 16.39
C ALA A 433 -8.39 15.23 15.47
N PHE A 434 -8.85 15.99 14.49
CA PHE A 434 -9.62 15.46 13.36
C PHE A 434 -8.67 15.19 12.20
N LEU A 435 -8.44 13.90 11.89
CA LEU A 435 -7.35 13.50 11.02
C LEU A 435 -7.68 12.26 10.16
N PRO A 436 -6.96 12.08 9.04
CA PRO A 436 -7.06 10.88 8.22
C PRO A 436 -6.16 9.75 8.73
N LEU A 437 -6.65 8.52 8.62
CA LEU A 437 -5.89 7.29 8.76
C LEU A 437 -5.89 6.57 7.42
N SER A 438 -4.71 6.40 6.81
CA SER A 438 -4.58 5.64 5.57
C SER A 438 -4.54 4.15 5.85
N VAL A 439 -5.26 3.39 5.03
CA VAL A 439 -5.22 1.92 5.04
C VAL A 439 -4.11 1.46 4.12
N ASP A 440 -3.02 0.97 4.70
CA ASP A 440 -1.79 0.64 3.97
C ASP A 440 -1.71 -0.84 3.56
N SER A 441 -2.71 -1.65 3.95
CA SER A 441 -2.66 -3.10 3.81
C SER A 441 -4.08 -3.67 3.79
N PRO A 442 -4.32 -4.79 3.11
CA PRO A 442 -5.62 -5.46 3.11
C PRO A 442 -5.97 -6.15 4.43
N PHE A 443 -5.11 -6.08 5.43
CA PHE A 443 -5.28 -6.84 6.66
C PHE A 443 -5.79 -5.97 7.80
N ALA A 444 -6.89 -6.40 8.43
CA ALA A 444 -7.46 -5.74 9.61
C ALA A 444 -6.45 -5.63 10.77
N LEU A 445 -5.59 -6.64 10.94
CA LEU A 445 -4.53 -6.62 11.94
C LEU A 445 -3.57 -5.43 11.75
N ASP A 446 -3.19 -5.12 10.50
CA ASP A 446 -2.25 -4.03 10.21
C ASP A 446 -2.85 -2.68 10.62
N PHE A 447 -4.13 -2.49 10.33
CA PHE A 447 -4.86 -1.30 10.71
C PHE A 447 -5.01 -1.16 12.24
N LEU A 448 -5.43 -2.24 12.90
CA LEU A 448 -5.54 -2.27 14.37
C LEU A 448 -4.17 -2.11 15.05
N ASN A 449 -3.12 -2.67 14.47
CA ASN A 449 -1.76 -2.57 14.99
C ASN A 449 -1.23 -1.11 15.01
N ALA A 450 -1.82 -0.21 14.22
CA ALA A 450 -1.51 1.22 14.28
C ALA A 450 -1.78 1.84 15.65
N PHE A 451 -2.71 1.29 16.43
CA PHE A 451 -3.04 1.79 17.78
C PHE A 451 -2.25 1.08 18.91
N LYS A 452 -1.38 0.12 18.58
CA LYS A 452 -0.58 -0.60 19.58
C LYS A 452 0.40 0.34 20.29
N SER A 453 0.63 0.09 21.59
CA SER A 453 1.58 0.85 22.39
C SER A 453 2.96 0.92 21.73
N GLY A 454 3.52 2.12 21.64
CA GLY A 454 4.82 2.36 21.05
C GLY A 454 4.89 2.29 19.51
N ASN A 455 3.78 2.04 18.81
CA ASN A 455 3.74 2.12 17.35
C ASN A 455 3.84 3.59 16.91
N ASN A 456 4.70 3.88 15.93
CA ASN A 456 4.90 5.23 15.40
C ASN A 456 3.69 5.79 14.63
N LYS A 457 2.72 4.94 14.25
CA LYS A 457 1.45 5.31 13.64
C LYS A 457 0.32 5.52 14.66
N ASN A 458 0.61 5.37 15.96
CA ASN A 458 -0.39 5.46 17.01
C ASN A 458 -0.85 6.92 17.24
N VAL A 459 -1.83 7.31 16.45
CA VAL A 459 -2.36 8.69 16.46
C VAL A 459 -3.12 9.06 17.73
N ALA A 460 -3.42 8.11 18.62
CA ALA A 460 -4.09 8.31 19.90
C ALA A 460 -3.14 8.30 21.09
N ASN A 461 -1.86 8.01 20.88
CA ASN A 461 -0.88 7.76 21.95
C ASN A 461 -1.39 6.74 22.99
N LEU A 462 -2.16 5.77 22.52
CA LEU A 462 -2.69 4.73 23.37
C LEU A 462 -1.53 3.89 23.96
N SER A 463 -1.52 3.76 25.29
CA SER A 463 -0.63 2.85 26.00
C SER A 463 -1.49 1.92 26.87
N SER A 464 -1.81 0.75 26.33
CA SER A 464 -2.71 -0.21 26.99
C SER A 464 -2.20 -1.64 26.89
N PRO A 465 -1.73 -2.21 28.00
CA PRO A 465 -1.35 -3.63 28.05
C PRO A 465 -2.50 -4.58 27.69
N GLU A 466 -3.75 -4.20 27.97
CA GLU A 466 -4.93 -4.98 27.60
C GLU A 466 -5.13 -5.03 26.10
N TYR A 467 -5.07 -3.88 25.43
CA TYR A 467 -5.15 -3.79 23.96
C TYR A 467 -4.00 -4.54 23.29
N ASP A 468 -2.77 -4.32 23.76
CA ASP A 468 -1.58 -4.99 23.24
C ASP A 468 -1.67 -6.52 23.38
N LYS A 469 -2.25 -7.00 24.49
CA LYS A 469 -2.49 -8.42 24.71
C LYS A 469 -3.47 -8.99 23.68
N LEU A 470 -4.54 -8.28 23.34
CA LEU A 470 -5.49 -8.71 22.30
C LEU A 470 -4.78 -8.94 20.97
N LEU A 471 -3.98 -7.96 20.51
CA LEU A 471 -3.23 -8.07 19.26
C LEU A 471 -2.17 -9.18 19.31
N ASN A 472 -1.40 -9.27 20.39
CA ASN A 472 -0.40 -10.30 20.55
C ASN A 472 -1.02 -11.71 20.61
N THR A 473 -2.20 -11.84 21.24
CA THR A 473 -2.93 -13.11 21.27
C THR A 473 -3.49 -13.46 19.90
N ALA A 474 -4.00 -12.47 19.14
CA ALA A 474 -4.42 -12.69 17.75
C ALA A 474 -3.29 -13.30 16.91
N LEU A 475 -2.08 -12.72 17.01
CA LEU A 475 -0.89 -13.22 16.31
C LEU A 475 -0.46 -14.63 16.72
N SER A 476 -0.83 -15.10 17.93
CA SER A 476 -0.42 -16.40 18.47
C SER A 476 -1.50 -17.47 18.46
N SER A 477 -2.72 -17.11 18.06
CA SER A 477 -3.86 -18.02 18.02
C SER A 477 -4.01 -18.68 16.65
N ASN A 478 -4.76 -19.80 16.62
CA ASN A 478 -5.25 -20.35 15.36
C ASN A 478 -6.18 -19.35 14.65
N PRO A 479 -6.45 -19.49 13.35
CA PRO A 479 -7.17 -18.48 12.54
C PRO A 479 -8.54 -18.10 13.11
N LYS A 480 -9.32 -19.10 13.56
CA LYS A 480 -10.67 -18.90 14.10
C LYS A 480 -10.68 -18.09 15.39
N ASP A 481 -9.70 -18.29 16.25
CA ASP A 481 -9.60 -17.56 17.52
C ASP A 481 -8.86 -16.22 17.31
N SER A 482 -7.92 -16.16 16.38
CA SER A 482 -7.23 -14.92 15.98
C SER A 482 -8.23 -13.82 15.59
N ILE A 483 -9.19 -14.13 14.69
CA ILE A 483 -10.17 -13.13 14.25
C ILE A 483 -11.04 -12.61 15.42
N LYS A 484 -11.40 -13.47 16.39
CA LYS A 484 -12.13 -13.04 17.59
C LYS A 484 -11.34 -12.04 18.44
N HIS A 485 -10.04 -12.24 18.55
CA HIS A 485 -9.17 -11.30 19.27
C HIS A 485 -9.06 -9.96 18.55
N LEU A 486 -9.03 -9.96 17.21
CA LEU A 486 -9.06 -8.72 16.41
C LEU A 486 -10.39 -7.98 16.55
N VAL A 487 -11.52 -8.71 16.56
CA VAL A 487 -12.86 -8.14 16.83
C VAL A 487 -12.90 -7.51 18.22
N ASN A 488 -12.34 -8.18 19.23
CA ASN A 488 -12.26 -7.62 20.58
C ASN A 488 -11.31 -6.41 20.65
N ALA A 489 -10.26 -6.37 19.83
CA ALA A 489 -9.39 -5.20 19.74
C ALA A 489 -10.12 -3.99 19.15
N GLU A 490 -10.89 -4.15 18.08
CA GLU A 490 -11.71 -3.07 17.55
C GLU A 490 -12.78 -2.63 18.54
N LYS A 491 -13.45 -3.60 19.20
CA LYS A 491 -14.42 -3.30 20.25
C LYS A 491 -13.77 -2.50 21.40
N TYR A 492 -12.55 -2.86 21.81
CA TYR A 492 -11.81 -2.10 22.81
C TYR A 492 -11.62 -0.63 22.40
N LEU A 493 -11.21 -0.36 21.15
CA LEU A 493 -11.05 1.02 20.65
C LEU A 493 -12.37 1.79 20.69
N ASN A 494 -13.48 1.16 20.30
CA ASN A 494 -14.81 1.76 20.32
C ASN A 494 -15.34 2.01 21.75
N ASP A 495 -15.28 0.99 22.63
CA ASP A 495 -15.77 1.08 24.00
C ASP A 495 -15.02 2.15 24.82
N ASN A 496 -13.73 2.31 24.54
CA ASN A 496 -12.87 3.31 25.17
C ASN A 496 -12.80 4.63 24.41
N VAL A 497 -13.54 4.76 23.29
CA VAL A 497 -13.56 5.97 22.46
C VAL A 497 -12.14 6.49 22.18
N ILE A 498 -11.30 5.60 21.64
CA ILE A 498 -9.90 5.94 21.33
C ILE A 498 -9.82 6.69 20.01
N PHE A 499 -10.57 6.20 19.02
CA PHE A 499 -10.77 6.83 17.72
C PHE A 499 -12.26 6.80 17.37
N TYR A 500 -12.78 7.90 16.89
CA TYR A 500 -14.19 8.01 16.52
C TYR A 500 -14.29 8.15 15.00
N PRO A 501 -14.72 7.09 14.27
CA PRO A 501 -14.81 7.11 12.82
C PRO A 501 -15.91 8.03 12.35
N MET A 502 -15.69 8.76 11.27
CA MET A 502 -16.66 9.70 10.70
C MET A 502 -17.00 9.35 9.25
N TYR A 503 -16.02 9.34 8.37
CA TYR A 503 -16.23 9.03 6.96
C TYR A 503 -14.96 8.45 6.33
N THR A 504 -15.14 7.71 5.23
CA THR A 504 -14.03 7.36 4.34
C THR A 504 -13.95 8.34 3.20
N GLN A 505 -12.74 8.57 2.70
CA GLN A 505 -12.48 9.41 1.55
C GLN A 505 -11.72 8.63 0.49
N SER A 506 -12.24 8.67 -0.74
CA SER A 506 -11.55 8.11 -1.89
C SER A 506 -10.44 9.03 -2.37
N ARG A 507 -9.26 8.46 -2.59
CA ARG A 507 -8.18 9.09 -3.34
C ARG A 507 -8.37 8.81 -4.82
N PHE A 508 -7.98 9.76 -5.67
CA PHE A 508 -8.11 9.63 -7.13
C PHE A 508 -6.76 9.71 -7.82
N PHE A 509 -6.50 8.72 -8.67
CA PHE A 509 -5.47 8.81 -9.67
C PHE A 509 -6.05 9.30 -10.99
N ALA A 510 -5.38 10.27 -11.61
CA ALA A 510 -5.64 10.66 -12.98
C ALA A 510 -4.49 10.22 -13.88
N HIS A 511 -4.79 9.89 -15.14
CA HIS A 511 -3.76 9.64 -16.10
C HIS A 511 -4.10 10.23 -17.48
N SER A 512 -3.07 10.40 -18.31
CA SER A 512 -3.22 10.86 -19.69
C SER A 512 -4.10 9.90 -20.49
N LYS A 513 -4.96 10.43 -21.36
CA LYS A 513 -5.75 9.63 -22.34
C LYS A 513 -4.88 8.79 -23.27
N LYS A 514 -3.59 9.10 -23.36
CA LYS A 514 -2.60 8.35 -24.14
C LYS A 514 -2.04 7.14 -23.39
N LEU A 515 -2.21 7.08 -22.06
CA LEU A 515 -1.74 6.01 -21.22
C LEU A 515 -2.91 5.06 -20.89
N SER A 516 -2.67 3.77 -20.93
CA SER A 516 -3.66 2.73 -20.61
C SER A 516 -2.98 1.49 -20.01
N ASN A 517 -3.79 0.53 -19.54
CA ASN A 517 -3.36 -0.74 -18.97
C ASN A 517 -2.43 -0.57 -17.75
N LEU A 518 -2.74 0.41 -16.90
CA LEU A 518 -2.11 0.53 -15.60
C LEU A 518 -2.68 -0.52 -14.67
N ILE A 519 -1.82 -1.12 -13.85
CA ILE A 519 -2.24 -1.95 -12.72
C ILE A 519 -2.14 -1.09 -11.48
N PHE A 520 -3.23 -1.05 -10.73
CA PHE A 520 -3.26 -0.39 -9.44
C PHE A 520 -3.30 -1.45 -8.34
N HIS A 521 -2.38 -1.33 -7.41
CA HIS A 521 -2.37 -2.12 -6.19
C HIS A 521 -3.11 -1.37 -5.10
N ASN A 522 -4.16 -1.97 -4.56
CA ASN A 522 -4.87 -1.42 -3.42
C ASN A 522 -3.91 -1.30 -2.22
N TYR A 523 -4.23 -0.41 -1.27
CA TYR A 523 -3.55 -0.33 0.00
C TYR A 523 -2.06 0.06 -0.07
N ASN A 524 -1.76 1.20 -0.68
CA ASN A 524 -0.40 1.80 -0.74
C ASN A 524 0.66 1.00 -1.53
N GLN A 525 0.27 -0.03 -2.25
CA GLN A 525 1.22 -0.80 -3.07
C GLN A 525 1.54 -0.14 -4.41
N GLY A 526 0.84 0.97 -4.73
CA GLY A 526 1.19 1.85 -5.82
C GLY A 526 0.70 1.41 -7.20
N ILE A 527 1.45 1.83 -8.22
CA ILE A 527 1.15 1.58 -9.63
C ILE A 527 2.22 0.67 -10.20
N ASP A 528 1.79 -0.40 -10.88
CA ASP A 528 2.65 -1.22 -11.72
C ASP A 528 2.43 -0.82 -13.19
N PHE A 529 3.51 -0.51 -13.86
CA PHE A 529 3.53 -0.06 -15.26
C PHE A 529 3.85 -1.19 -16.24
N PHE A 530 3.85 -2.43 -15.81
CA PHE A 530 4.24 -3.57 -16.63
C PHE A 530 3.44 -3.67 -17.94
N PHE A 531 2.11 -3.65 -17.85
CA PHE A 531 1.22 -3.70 -19.01
C PHE A 531 0.94 -2.32 -19.62
N ALA A 532 1.47 -1.27 -19.03
CA ALA A 532 1.18 0.07 -19.48
C ALA A 532 1.53 0.29 -20.96
N THR A 533 0.63 0.92 -21.69
CA THR A 533 0.86 1.31 -23.08
C THR A 533 0.68 2.81 -23.21
N LYS A 534 1.65 3.47 -23.86
CA LYS A 534 1.61 4.90 -24.10
C LYS A 534 1.61 5.16 -25.60
N ARG A 535 0.60 5.88 -26.08
CA ARG A 535 0.48 6.30 -27.49
C ARG A 535 1.15 7.66 -27.68
N LYS A 536 1.52 7.99 -28.93
CA LYS A 536 2.06 9.33 -29.28
C LYS A 536 1.08 10.46 -29.00
#